data_b3528f9ccc0ad8b972391094b526ed12
#
_entry.id   b3528f9ccc0ad8b972391094b526ed12
#
_cell.length_a   1.000
_cell.length_b   1.000
_cell.length_c   1.000
_cell.angle_alpha   90.00
_cell.angle_beta   90.00
_cell.angle_gamma   90.00
#
_symmetry.space_group_name_H-M   'P 1'
#
loop_
_entity.id
_entity.type
_entity.pdbx_description
1 polymer ?
#
loop_
_entity_poly.entity_id
_entity_poly.type
_entity_poly.pdbx_seq_one_letter_code
_entity_poly.pdbx_strand_id
1 'polypeptide(L)'
;MEIFQHEGLPDPEKYIRLLEVTNLDEREDEQFQVHCRLSTWLLDNVPPYFAISYTWGDANDTRSILVNGKVMLVTRNCELVLKQGKRYLGRRRIFL
;
A
#
# COMPACT_ATOMS: atom_id res chain seq x y z
N MET A 1 9.18 -12.83 -11.49
CA MET A 1 8.06 -12.01 -10.91
C MET A 1 8.26 -10.56 -11.29
N GLU A 2 7.22 -9.92 -11.75
CA GLU A 2 7.32 -8.52 -12.17
C GLU A 2 7.46 -7.59 -10.98
N ILE A 3 8.23 -6.52 -11.18
CA ILE A 3 8.40 -5.46 -10.19
C ILE A 3 7.36 -4.38 -10.46
N PHE A 4 6.70 -3.93 -9.40
CA PHE A 4 5.75 -2.83 -9.49
C PHE A 4 6.46 -1.55 -9.92
N GLN A 5 5.91 -0.88 -10.92
CA GLN A 5 6.42 0.40 -11.40
C GLN A 5 5.39 1.49 -11.14
N HIS A 6 5.86 2.60 -10.57
CA HIS A 6 5.01 3.75 -10.35
C HIS A 6 4.76 4.46 -11.67
N GLU A 7 3.49 4.53 -12.03
CA GLU A 7 3.06 5.39 -13.14
C GLU A 7 2.68 6.75 -12.58
N GLY A 8 3.06 7.82 -13.28
CA GLY A 8 2.65 9.16 -12.91
C GLY A 8 1.12 9.29 -12.94
N LEU A 9 0.55 10.09 -12.04
CA LEU A 9 -0.87 10.42 -12.12
C LEU A 9 -1.13 11.24 -13.40
N PRO A 10 -2.26 11.01 -14.09
CA PRO A 10 -2.60 11.78 -15.30
C PRO A 10 -2.64 13.28 -15.02
N ASP A 11 -3.19 13.67 -13.88
CA ASP A 11 -3.23 15.05 -13.40
C ASP A 11 -3.27 15.01 -11.86
N PRO A 12 -2.15 15.32 -11.17
CA PRO A 12 -2.09 15.24 -9.71
C PRO A 12 -3.09 16.12 -8.98
N GLU A 13 -3.63 17.15 -9.62
CA GLU A 13 -4.65 18.02 -9.03
C GLU A 13 -6.05 17.43 -9.09
N LYS A 14 -6.28 16.44 -9.96
CA LYS A 14 -7.61 15.85 -10.18
C LYS A 14 -7.72 14.40 -9.73
N TYR A 15 -6.60 13.70 -9.57
CA TYR A 15 -6.57 12.27 -9.27
C TYR A 15 -5.85 11.99 -7.96
N ILE A 16 -6.26 10.92 -7.33
CA ILE A 16 -5.64 10.40 -6.10
C ILE A 16 -5.48 8.89 -6.24
N ARG A 17 -4.41 8.35 -5.63
CA ARG A 17 -4.21 6.91 -5.52
C ARG A 17 -4.52 6.46 -4.12
N LEU A 18 -5.27 5.36 -4.03
CA LEU A 18 -5.61 4.73 -2.78
C LEU A 18 -5.09 3.30 -2.76
N LEU A 19 -4.61 2.88 -1.60
CA LEU A 19 -4.09 1.55 -1.35
C LEU A 19 -5.10 0.77 -0.53
N GLU A 20 -5.32 -0.49 -0.91
CA GLU A 20 -6.15 -1.43 -0.15
C GLU A 20 -5.31 -2.66 0.13
N VAL A 21 -5.19 -3.05 1.41
CA VAL A 21 -4.56 -4.31 1.77
C VAL A 21 -5.59 -5.41 1.56
N THR A 22 -5.37 -6.22 0.54
CA THR A 22 -6.33 -7.27 0.15
C THR A 22 -6.10 -8.58 0.89
N ASN A 23 -4.86 -8.85 1.28
CA ASN A 23 -4.50 -10.06 2.01
C ASN A 23 -3.32 -9.80 2.93
N LEU A 24 -3.34 -10.42 4.10
CA LEU A 24 -2.28 -10.36 5.09
C LEU A 24 -1.95 -11.78 5.52
N ASP A 25 -0.72 -12.23 5.27
CA ASP A 25 -0.23 -13.54 5.66
C ASP A 25 1.09 -13.36 6.43
N GLU A 26 1.04 -13.50 7.73
CA GLU A 26 2.18 -13.25 8.60
C GLU A 26 2.97 -14.51 8.94
N ARG A 27 2.78 -15.61 8.20
CA ARG A 27 3.61 -16.81 8.39
C ARG A 27 5.06 -16.49 8.03
N GLU A 28 6.00 -16.98 8.84
CA GLU A 28 7.42 -16.68 8.68
C GLU A 28 8.00 -17.16 7.35
N ASP A 29 7.45 -18.25 6.80
CA ASP A 29 7.88 -18.84 5.53
C ASP A 29 7.26 -18.17 4.31
N GLU A 30 6.35 -17.21 4.51
CA GLU A 30 5.71 -16.52 3.41
C GLU A 30 6.60 -15.41 2.87
N GLN A 31 6.89 -15.46 1.57
CA GLN A 31 7.75 -14.48 0.91
C GLN A 31 7.15 -13.07 0.94
N PHE A 32 5.83 -12.97 0.74
CA PHE A 32 5.13 -11.68 0.76
C PHE A 32 4.01 -11.75 1.79
N GLN A 33 4.19 -11.04 2.88
CA GLN A 33 3.20 -11.04 3.96
C GLN A 33 2.05 -10.06 3.71
N VAL A 34 2.27 -9.07 2.85
CA VAL A 34 1.28 -8.04 2.55
C VAL A 34 0.98 -8.03 1.06
N HIS A 35 -0.30 -8.16 0.72
CA HIS A 35 -0.80 -8.05 -0.65
C HIS A 35 -1.73 -6.85 -0.72
N CYS A 36 -1.50 -5.98 -1.71
CA CYS A 36 -2.21 -4.72 -1.86
C CYS A 36 -2.78 -4.56 -3.26
N ARG A 37 -3.80 -3.72 -3.34
CA ARG A 37 -4.30 -3.18 -4.59
C ARG A 37 -4.17 -1.67 -4.55
N LEU A 38 -3.54 -1.10 -5.57
CA LEU A 38 -3.45 0.34 -5.77
C LEU A 38 -4.44 0.74 -6.84
N SER A 39 -5.27 1.73 -6.58
CA SER A 39 -6.26 2.23 -7.53
C SER A 39 -6.18 3.74 -7.64
N THR A 40 -6.52 4.25 -8.83
CA THR A 40 -6.51 5.68 -9.13
C THR A 40 -7.96 6.16 -9.27
N TRP A 41 -8.27 7.27 -8.63
CA TRP A 41 -9.62 7.83 -8.57
C TRP A 41 -9.60 9.32 -8.90
N LEU A 42 -10.66 9.80 -9.56
CA LEU A 42 -10.93 11.23 -9.62
C LEU A 42 -11.30 11.73 -8.23
N LEU A 43 -10.76 12.87 -7.83
CA LEU A 43 -11.06 13.45 -6.52
C LEU A 43 -12.56 13.68 -6.31
N ASP A 44 -13.30 14.03 -7.37
CA ASP A 44 -14.74 14.25 -7.30
C ASP A 44 -15.53 12.96 -7.06
N ASN A 45 -14.95 11.80 -7.34
CA ASN A 45 -15.61 10.50 -7.22
C ASN A 45 -14.87 9.55 -6.28
N VAL A 46 -13.97 10.06 -5.46
CA VAL A 46 -13.16 9.22 -4.58
C VAL A 46 -14.05 8.56 -3.52
N PRO A 47 -13.90 7.22 -3.30
CA PRO A 47 -14.61 6.56 -2.22
C PRO A 47 -14.05 6.98 -0.85
N PRO A 48 -14.77 6.67 0.24
CA PRO A 48 -14.21 6.91 1.57
C PRO A 48 -12.86 6.24 1.76
N TYR A 49 -11.93 6.94 2.39
CA TYR A 49 -10.60 6.42 2.68
C TYR A 49 -10.07 6.99 3.99
N PHE A 50 -9.02 6.37 4.53
CA PHE A 50 -8.30 6.84 5.71
C PHE A 50 -6.94 7.38 5.29
N ALA A 51 -6.62 8.61 5.68
CA ALA A 51 -5.29 9.16 5.52
C ALA A 51 -4.45 8.76 6.74
N ILE A 52 -3.29 8.13 6.50
CA ILE A 52 -2.40 7.67 7.55
C ILE A 52 -1.09 8.42 7.45
N SER A 53 -0.68 9.04 8.57
CA SER A 53 0.62 9.65 8.71
C SER A 53 1.53 8.70 9.51
N TYR A 54 2.77 8.51 9.07
CA TYR A 54 3.70 7.61 9.74
C TYR A 54 5.14 8.03 9.50
N THR A 55 6.03 7.51 10.37
CA THR A 55 7.46 7.70 10.21
C THR A 55 8.01 6.67 9.23
N TRP A 56 8.76 7.11 8.21
CA TRP A 56 9.34 6.22 7.21
C TRP A 56 10.30 5.21 7.80
N GLY A 57 11.05 5.58 8.84
CA GLY A 57 12.04 4.73 9.45
C GLY A 57 13.33 4.66 8.62
N ASP A 58 14.10 3.57 8.81
CA ASP A 58 15.35 3.36 8.11
C ASP A 58 15.10 2.98 6.65
N ALA A 59 15.56 3.83 5.73
CA ALA A 59 15.42 3.60 4.29
C ALA A 59 16.18 2.35 3.80
N ASN A 60 17.16 1.87 4.57
CA ASN A 60 17.92 0.67 4.23
C ASN A 60 17.29 -0.61 4.76
N ASP A 61 16.32 -0.52 5.65
CA ASP A 61 15.59 -1.68 6.17
C ASP A 61 14.29 -1.83 5.40
N THR A 62 14.35 -2.63 4.33
CA THR A 62 13.24 -2.78 3.39
C THR A 62 12.61 -4.16 3.47
N ARG A 63 11.36 -4.22 3.05
CA ARG A 63 10.58 -5.44 2.90
C ARG A 63 9.90 -5.44 1.54
N SER A 64 9.66 -6.63 1.03
CA SER A 64 8.91 -6.79 -0.23
C SER A 64 7.44 -7.03 0.06
N ILE A 65 6.59 -6.30 -0.63
CA ILE A 65 5.14 -6.53 -0.63
C ILE A 65 4.68 -6.72 -2.07
N LEU A 66 3.47 -7.23 -2.26
CA LEU A 66 2.85 -7.30 -3.58
C LEU A 66 1.84 -6.16 -3.74
N VAL A 67 1.97 -5.43 -4.83
CA VAL A 67 1.03 -4.37 -5.21
C VAL A 67 0.55 -4.68 -6.62
N ASN A 68 -0.74 -4.92 -6.76
CA ASN A 68 -1.34 -5.33 -8.04
C ASN A 68 -0.65 -6.57 -8.64
N GLY A 69 -0.23 -7.51 -7.79
CA GLY A 69 0.46 -8.72 -8.20
C GLY A 69 1.94 -8.55 -8.54
N LYS A 70 2.51 -7.37 -8.33
CA LYS A 70 3.91 -7.05 -8.63
C LYS A 70 4.68 -6.72 -7.37
N VAL A 71 5.97 -7.02 -7.37
CA VAL A 71 6.84 -6.79 -6.20
C VAL A 71 7.15 -5.31 -6.04
N MET A 72 6.96 -4.80 -4.82
CA MET A 72 7.36 -3.44 -4.44
C MET A 72 8.16 -3.48 -3.15
N LEU A 73 9.28 -2.78 -3.11
CA LEU A 73 10.06 -2.60 -1.89
C LEU A 73 9.52 -1.40 -1.11
N VAL A 74 9.28 -1.63 0.18
CA VAL A 74 8.86 -0.59 1.12
C VAL A 74 9.75 -0.64 2.34
N THR A 75 9.74 0.40 3.16
CA THR A 75 10.44 0.34 4.44
C THR A 75 9.71 -0.60 5.38
N ARG A 76 10.44 -1.13 6.35
CA ARG A 76 9.86 -1.98 7.39
C ARG A 76 8.72 -1.27 8.12
N ASN A 77 8.88 0.02 8.40
CA ASN A 77 7.81 0.80 9.04
C ASN A 77 6.57 0.89 8.17
N CYS A 78 6.73 1.07 6.88
CA CYS A 78 5.60 1.07 5.95
C CYS A 78 4.85 -0.27 5.99
N GLU A 79 5.57 -1.39 5.94
CA GLU A 79 4.95 -2.71 6.05
C GLU A 79 4.18 -2.87 7.37
N LEU A 80 4.75 -2.43 8.49
CA LEU A 80 4.08 -2.48 9.79
C LEU A 80 2.80 -1.65 9.82
N VAL A 81 2.83 -0.46 9.22
CA VAL A 81 1.65 0.40 9.12
C VAL A 81 0.56 -0.26 8.30
N LEU A 82 0.91 -0.90 7.20
CA LEU A 82 -0.06 -1.62 6.36
C LEU A 82 -0.66 -2.81 7.10
N LYS A 83 0.13 -3.57 7.85
CA LYS A 83 -0.36 -4.68 8.67
C LYS A 83 -1.32 -4.20 9.75
N GLN A 84 -0.97 -3.13 10.45
CA GLN A 84 -1.82 -2.55 11.48
C GLN A 84 -3.11 -1.98 10.88
N GLY A 85 -3.01 -1.30 9.75
CA GLY A 85 -4.16 -0.79 9.03
C GLY A 85 -5.14 -1.90 8.68
N LYS A 86 -4.65 -3.02 8.17
CA LYS A 86 -5.49 -4.19 7.86
C LYS A 86 -6.19 -4.75 9.10
N ARG A 87 -5.49 -4.86 10.23
CA ARG A 87 -6.05 -5.37 11.47
C ARG A 87 -7.15 -4.48 12.05
N TYR A 88 -6.94 -3.16 12.01
CA TYR A 88 -7.86 -2.20 12.66
C TYR A 88 -8.91 -1.64 11.72
N LEU A 89 -8.60 -1.50 10.42
CA LEU A 89 -9.48 -0.88 9.44
C LEU A 89 -10.09 -1.89 8.45
N GLY A 90 -9.60 -3.14 8.47
CA GLY A 90 -10.07 -4.18 7.55
C GLY A 90 -9.65 -3.87 6.11
N ARG A 91 -10.58 -4.05 5.16
CA ARG A 91 -10.32 -3.85 3.73
C ARG A 91 -10.62 -2.43 3.27
N ARG A 92 -10.37 -1.46 4.13
CA ARG A 92 -10.62 -0.07 3.79
C ARG A 92 -9.47 0.51 2.98
N ARG A 93 -9.80 1.50 2.19
CA ARG A 93 -8.83 2.19 1.36
C ARG A 93 -8.03 3.18 2.19
N ILE A 94 -6.75 3.29 1.88
CA ILE A 94 -5.79 4.08 2.64
C ILE A 94 -5.06 5.02 1.69
N PHE A 95 -4.90 6.26 2.13
CA PHE A 95 -3.99 7.22 1.52
C PHE A 95 -2.79 7.40 2.46
N LEU A 96 -1.62 7.12 1.94
CA LEU A 96 -0.37 7.23 2.69
C LEU A 96 0.40 8.49 2.35
#